data_6aae63b95a468d96455a08a237470351
#
_entry.id   6aae63b95a468d96455a08a237470351
#
_cell.length_a   1.000
_cell.length_b   1.000
_cell.length_c   1.000
_cell.angle_alpha   90.00
_cell.angle_beta   90.00
_cell.angle_gamma   90.00
#
_symmetry.space_group_name_H-M   'P 1'
#
loop_
_entity.id
_entity.type
_entity.pdbx_description
1 polymer ?
#
loop_
_entity_poly.entity_id
_entity_poly.type
_entity_poly.pdbx_seq_one_letter_code
_entity_poly.pdbx_strand_id
1 'polypeptide(L)'
;MKKIMAFALTAVMTLALLVGCGDRTNNDANTGDDSANGGAVAETVSGTVSTDGSTSMEKVIGALSESYMAANKDVTVNYNPTGSGSGITAVKEGTCDIGLSSRALKDEEKAGGLKETVLAYDGIAIIVHPDNPVSDLSIEQIAKLYTGEITNWKDVGGSDAEVVLIGREAASGTRDGFESITGTKDKCQYRQELTSTGDVITAVSQNPDAIGYASLASIKDTVKALNVDGVTPSEATVKDGSYKVQRPFVLVTVEGKTLSPAAQSFFDYATSSEAASIIAKAGAVAAN
;
A
#
# COMPACT_ATOMS: atom_id res chain seq x y z
N MET A 1 -49.91 -11.28 24.84
CA MET A 1 -50.88 -11.89 23.90
C MET A 1 -50.05 -12.41 22.71
N LYS A 2 -49.72 -13.60 22.81
CA LYS A 2 -49.86 -14.82 21.98
C LYS A 2 -50.15 -14.56 20.50
N LYS A 3 -49.24 -14.97 19.59
CA LYS A 3 -49.58 -16.01 18.60
C LYS A 3 -48.28 -16.55 17.93
N ILE A 4 -48.03 -17.82 18.26
CA ILE A 4 -47.15 -18.78 17.65
C ILE A 4 -47.85 -19.27 16.36
N MET A 5 -47.12 -19.44 15.25
CA MET A 5 -47.58 -20.33 14.18
C MET A 5 -46.36 -21.05 13.61
N ALA A 6 -46.31 -22.33 13.96
CA ALA A 6 -45.45 -23.34 13.37
C ALA A 6 -46.17 -23.94 12.15
N PHE A 7 -45.41 -24.24 11.07
CA PHE A 7 -45.84 -25.22 10.07
C PHE A 7 -44.66 -26.13 9.71
N ALA A 8 -44.99 -27.42 9.76
CA ALA A 8 -44.08 -28.53 9.64
C ALA A 8 -44.11 -29.13 8.21
N LEU A 9 -42.98 -29.71 7.88
CA LEU A 9 -42.76 -30.99 7.17
C LEU A 9 -43.51 -31.31 5.87
N THR A 10 -42.76 -31.61 4.80
CA THR A 10 -42.90 -32.92 4.13
C THR A 10 -41.65 -33.24 3.28
N ALA A 11 -41.05 -34.41 3.55
CA ALA A 11 -40.01 -35.08 2.79
C ALA A 11 -40.66 -35.93 1.67
N VAL A 12 -40.02 -35.96 0.49
CA VAL A 12 -40.24 -37.06 -0.48
C VAL A 12 -38.89 -37.51 -1.01
N MET A 13 -38.49 -38.70 -0.61
CA MET A 13 -37.47 -39.54 -1.23
C MET A 13 -38.03 -40.15 -2.51
N THR A 14 -37.26 -40.15 -3.57
CA THR A 14 -37.41 -41.16 -4.65
C THR A 14 -36.02 -41.65 -5.08
N LEU A 15 -35.81 -42.90 -4.78
CA LEU A 15 -34.71 -43.78 -5.13
C LEU A 15 -35.03 -44.45 -6.49
N ALA A 16 -34.13 -44.38 -7.47
CA ALA A 16 -34.20 -45.24 -8.64
C ALA A 16 -32.80 -45.76 -9.01
N LEU A 17 -32.61 -47.02 -8.67
CA LEU A 17 -31.53 -47.90 -9.13
C LEU A 17 -31.91 -48.45 -10.51
N LEU A 18 -30.98 -48.40 -11.47
CA LEU A 18 -30.98 -49.29 -12.63
C LEU A 18 -29.57 -49.79 -12.88
N VAL A 19 -29.42 -51.08 -12.61
CA VAL A 19 -28.29 -51.94 -12.95
C VAL A 19 -28.52 -52.43 -14.38
N GLY A 20 -27.47 -52.41 -15.20
CA GLY A 20 -27.45 -53.02 -16.53
C GLY A 20 -26.06 -53.57 -16.82
N CYS A 21 -25.83 -54.83 -16.52
CA CYS A 21 -24.71 -55.62 -17.04
C CYS A 21 -25.01 -56.08 -18.47
N GLY A 22 -23.98 -56.07 -19.33
CA GLY A 22 -24.02 -56.73 -20.68
C GLY A 22 -22.59 -56.97 -21.15
N ASP A 23 -22.32 -58.24 -21.41
CA ASP A 23 -21.06 -58.94 -21.48
C ASP A 23 -20.56 -59.11 -22.95
N ARG A 24 -19.17 -59.11 -23.09
CA ARG A 24 -18.36 -59.82 -24.15
C ARG A 24 -18.53 -59.39 -25.63
N THR A 25 -17.45 -59.20 -26.38
CA THR A 25 -16.32 -60.07 -26.79
C THR A 25 -15.38 -59.32 -27.75
N ASN A 26 -14.10 -59.62 -27.59
CA ASN A 26 -12.91 -59.68 -28.49
C ASN A 26 -12.93 -59.05 -29.90
N ASN A 27 -11.91 -58.29 -30.22
CA ASN A 27 -10.71 -58.54 -31.04
C ASN A 27 -10.31 -57.34 -31.90
N ASP A 28 -9.10 -57.13 -31.84
CA ASP A 28 -8.05 -56.82 -32.84
C ASP A 28 -7.46 -55.41 -32.89
N ALA A 29 -6.16 -55.50 -32.83
CA ALA A 29 -5.12 -54.52 -32.94
C ALA A 29 -5.33 -53.42 -34.01
N ASN A 30 -5.13 -52.17 -33.62
CA ASN A 30 -4.46 -51.21 -34.49
C ASN A 30 -3.65 -50.19 -33.66
N THR A 31 -2.36 -50.20 -33.90
CA THR A 31 -1.39 -49.25 -33.43
C THR A 31 -1.73 -47.85 -33.97
N GLY A 32 -2.21 -46.99 -33.13
CA GLY A 32 -2.35 -45.54 -33.37
C GLY A 32 -1.62 -44.78 -32.27
N ASP A 33 -0.53 -44.17 -32.63
CA ASP A 33 0.28 -43.25 -31.84
C ASP A 33 -0.56 -42.00 -31.55
N ASP A 34 -1.27 -41.99 -30.43
CA ASP A 34 -1.93 -40.79 -29.91
C ASP A 34 -0.97 -40.14 -28.95
N SER A 35 -0.11 -39.29 -29.51
CA SER A 35 0.60 -38.26 -28.74
C SER A 35 -0.43 -37.38 -28.06
N ALA A 36 -0.82 -37.76 -26.85
CA ALA A 36 -1.56 -36.90 -25.96
C ALA A 36 -0.69 -35.64 -25.70
N ASN A 37 -0.92 -34.61 -26.52
CA ASN A 37 -0.48 -33.27 -26.25
C ASN A 37 -1.19 -32.78 -24.97
N GLY A 38 -0.61 -33.12 -23.83
CA GLY A 38 -1.00 -32.60 -22.55
C GLY A 38 -0.71 -31.09 -22.51
N GLY A 39 -1.56 -30.33 -23.17
CA GLY A 39 -1.61 -28.89 -22.91
C GLY A 39 -1.90 -28.71 -21.42
N ALA A 40 -0.92 -28.29 -20.66
CA ALA A 40 -1.14 -27.83 -19.30
C ALA A 40 -2.21 -26.73 -19.38
N VAL A 41 -3.42 -27.07 -18.95
CA VAL A 41 -4.46 -26.07 -18.72
C VAL A 41 -3.87 -25.20 -17.62
N ALA A 42 -3.47 -23.96 -17.95
CA ALA A 42 -3.06 -23.00 -16.96
C ALA A 42 -4.22 -22.91 -15.96
N GLU A 43 -4.01 -23.35 -14.72
CA GLU A 43 -5.01 -23.21 -13.67
C GLU A 43 -5.35 -21.73 -13.57
N THR A 44 -6.60 -21.39 -13.87
CA THR A 44 -7.08 -20.02 -13.72
C THR A 44 -7.06 -19.67 -12.24
N VAL A 45 -6.19 -18.73 -11.88
CA VAL A 45 -6.11 -18.23 -10.50
C VAL A 45 -7.42 -17.52 -10.16
N SER A 46 -8.03 -17.88 -9.05
CA SER A 46 -9.28 -17.28 -8.57
C SER A 46 -9.24 -17.06 -7.05
N GLY A 47 -10.04 -16.12 -6.57
CA GLY A 47 -10.18 -15.84 -5.14
C GLY A 47 -10.02 -14.38 -4.77
N THR A 48 -9.92 -14.13 -3.47
CA THR A 48 -9.76 -12.77 -2.91
C THR A 48 -8.37 -12.61 -2.31
N VAL A 49 -7.75 -11.49 -2.59
CA VAL A 49 -6.51 -11.01 -1.98
C VAL A 49 -6.85 -9.87 -1.04
N SER A 50 -6.48 -9.98 0.22
CA SER A 50 -6.66 -8.94 1.22
C SER A 50 -5.34 -8.23 1.50
N THR A 51 -5.29 -6.91 1.31
CA THR A 51 -4.15 -6.07 1.66
C THR A 51 -4.56 -5.01 2.66
N ASP A 52 -3.70 -4.72 3.61
CA ASP A 52 -3.96 -3.75 4.67
C ASP A 52 -2.72 -2.91 4.96
N GLY A 53 -2.88 -1.62 5.24
CA GLY A 53 -1.76 -0.80 5.73
C GLY A 53 -1.66 0.61 5.18
N SER A 54 -0.48 0.96 4.73
CA SER A 54 -0.04 2.32 4.42
C SER A 54 -0.98 3.11 3.51
N THR A 55 -1.54 4.20 4.03
CA THR A 55 -2.37 5.15 3.25
C THR A 55 -1.58 5.91 2.16
N SER A 56 -0.25 5.95 2.26
CA SER A 56 0.61 6.56 1.24
C SER A 56 0.76 5.68 -0.01
N MET A 57 0.46 4.39 0.09
CA MET A 57 0.55 3.46 -1.03
C MET A 57 -0.74 3.38 -1.86
N GLU A 58 -1.78 4.13 -1.50
CA GLU A 58 -3.12 4.04 -2.09
C GLU A 58 -3.09 4.13 -3.63
N LYS A 59 -2.40 5.13 -4.20
CA LYS A 59 -2.29 5.28 -5.65
C LYS A 59 -1.59 4.10 -6.33
N VAL A 60 -0.48 3.65 -5.74
CA VAL A 60 0.34 2.56 -6.29
C VAL A 60 -0.42 1.24 -6.22
N ILE A 61 -0.96 0.91 -5.04
CA ILE A 61 -1.69 -0.35 -4.85
C ILE A 61 -3.00 -0.33 -5.64
N GLY A 62 -3.71 0.79 -5.69
CA GLY A 62 -4.92 0.96 -6.51
C GLY A 62 -4.65 0.67 -7.98
N ALA A 63 -3.62 1.30 -8.57
CA ALA A 63 -3.27 1.10 -9.97
C ALA A 63 -2.81 -0.34 -10.27
N LEU A 64 -2.04 -0.96 -9.38
CA LEU A 64 -1.63 -2.36 -9.51
C LEU A 64 -2.82 -3.31 -9.42
N SER A 65 -3.71 -3.08 -8.45
CA SER A 65 -4.92 -3.89 -8.26
C SER A 65 -5.86 -3.81 -9.46
N GLU A 66 -6.12 -2.60 -9.98
CA GLU A 66 -6.95 -2.41 -11.17
C GLU A 66 -6.37 -3.13 -12.38
N SER A 67 -5.08 -2.95 -12.64
CA SER A 67 -4.39 -3.60 -13.76
C SER A 67 -4.40 -5.13 -13.64
N TYR A 68 -4.12 -5.65 -12.43
CA TYR A 68 -4.13 -7.08 -12.17
C TYR A 68 -5.53 -7.70 -12.35
N MET A 69 -6.56 -7.10 -11.75
CA MET A 69 -7.95 -7.57 -11.89
C MET A 69 -8.48 -7.42 -13.33
N ALA A 70 -7.97 -6.48 -14.11
CA ALA A 70 -8.32 -6.37 -15.52
C ALA A 70 -7.89 -7.60 -16.34
N ALA A 71 -6.75 -8.20 -15.99
CA ALA A 71 -6.20 -9.40 -16.62
C ALA A 71 -6.72 -10.72 -15.96
N ASN A 72 -7.07 -10.69 -14.67
CA ASN A 72 -7.45 -11.85 -13.86
C ASN A 72 -8.87 -11.67 -13.30
N LYS A 73 -9.89 -11.94 -14.13
CA LYS A 73 -11.31 -11.63 -13.84
C LYS A 73 -11.89 -12.38 -12.63
N ASP A 74 -11.30 -13.51 -12.28
CA ASP A 74 -11.73 -14.36 -11.18
C ASP A 74 -11.02 -14.03 -9.86
N VAL A 75 -10.17 -12.98 -9.85
CA VAL A 75 -9.49 -12.49 -8.65
C VAL A 75 -10.02 -11.12 -8.25
N THR A 76 -10.27 -10.95 -6.96
CA THR A 76 -10.59 -9.65 -6.35
C THR A 76 -9.46 -9.24 -5.42
N VAL A 77 -8.90 -8.06 -5.59
CA VAL A 77 -7.89 -7.47 -4.68
C VAL A 77 -8.55 -6.37 -3.86
N ASN A 78 -8.56 -6.55 -2.54
CA ASN A 78 -9.08 -5.57 -1.59
C ASN A 78 -7.92 -4.86 -0.90
N TYR A 79 -8.00 -3.54 -0.84
CA TYR A 79 -7.05 -2.70 -0.13
C TYR A 79 -7.74 -1.93 1.00
N ASN A 80 -7.22 -2.06 2.22
CA ASN A 80 -7.69 -1.37 3.40
C ASN A 80 -6.64 -0.38 3.92
N PRO A 81 -6.83 0.95 3.76
CA PRO A 81 -5.84 1.97 4.11
C PRO A 81 -5.88 2.33 5.60
N THR A 82 -5.22 1.57 6.47
CA THR A 82 -5.24 1.71 7.94
C THR A 82 -3.98 2.33 8.55
N GLY A 83 -2.90 2.45 7.76
CA GLY A 83 -1.58 2.87 8.22
C GLY A 83 -0.58 1.72 8.33
N SER A 84 0.72 2.03 8.19
CA SER A 84 1.77 1.00 8.09
C SER A 84 1.84 0.07 9.30
N GLY A 85 1.74 0.62 10.51
CA GLY A 85 1.78 -0.19 11.74
C GLY A 85 0.60 -1.16 11.84
N SER A 86 -0.60 -0.70 11.46
CA SER A 86 -1.81 -1.54 11.43
C SER A 86 -1.68 -2.66 10.42
N GLY A 87 -1.19 -2.38 9.19
CA GLY A 87 -0.98 -3.41 8.16
C GLY A 87 0.07 -4.44 8.55
N ILE A 88 1.17 -4.01 9.22
CA ILE A 88 2.18 -4.93 9.75
C ILE A 88 1.57 -5.84 10.82
N THR A 89 0.73 -5.30 11.70
CA THR A 89 0.00 -6.08 12.71
C THR A 89 -0.99 -7.04 12.06
N ALA A 90 -1.79 -6.56 11.10
CA ALA A 90 -2.80 -7.35 10.41
C ALA A 90 -2.21 -8.59 9.71
N VAL A 91 -1.08 -8.43 8.99
CA VAL A 91 -0.44 -9.58 8.35
C VAL A 91 0.17 -10.55 9.37
N LYS A 92 0.74 -10.05 10.47
CA LYS A 92 1.28 -10.87 11.56
C LYS A 92 0.19 -11.71 12.22
N GLU A 93 -0.99 -11.15 12.42
CA GLU A 93 -2.15 -11.81 13.01
C GLU A 93 -2.91 -12.68 12.00
N GLY A 94 -2.58 -12.58 10.70
CA GLY A 94 -3.21 -13.35 9.64
C GLY A 94 -4.62 -12.83 9.26
N THR A 95 -4.92 -11.58 9.56
CA THR A 95 -6.19 -10.93 9.18
C THR A 95 -6.16 -10.31 7.78
N CYS A 96 -4.97 -10.21 7.18
CA CYS A 96 -4.78 -9.94 5.76
C CYS A 96 -3.68 -10.85 5.16
N ASP A 97 -3.62 -10.95 3.84
CA ASP A 97 -2.65 -11.75 3.12
C ASP A 97 -1.30 -11.04 3.00
N ILE A 98 -1.34 -9.72 2.68
CA ILE A 98 -0.17 -8.90 2.43
C ILE A 98 -0.31 -7.58 3.21
N GLY A 99 0.64 -7.32 4.10
CA GLY A 99 0.76 -6.03 4.78
C GLY A 99 1.44 -4.99 3.88
N LEU A 100 1.03 -3.74 3.99
CA LEU A 100 1.57 -2.62 3.21
C LEU A 100 2.23 -1.62 4.15
N SER A 101 3.51 -1.35 3.93
CA SER A 101 4.24 -0.39 4.75
C SER A 101 5.00 0.62 3.92
N SER A 102 4.96 1.87 4.35
CA SER A 102 5.72 2.97 3.77
C SER A 102 6.96 3.32 4.62
N ARG A 103 7.53 2.30 5.23
CA ARG A 103 8.85 2.24 5.87
C ARG A 103 9.37 0.81 5.83
N ALA A 104 10.66 0.63 5.99
CA ALA A 104 11.24 -0.69 6.24
C ALA A 104 10.71 -1.29 7.55
N LEU A 105 10.72 -2.61 7.65
CA LEU A 105 10.43 -3.30 8.90
C LEU A 105 11.52 -3.01 9.92
N LYS A 106 11.12 -2.83 11.18
CA LYS A 106 12.04 -2.75 12.32
C LYS A 106 12.64 -4.13 12.58
N ASP A 107 13.80 -4.16 13.25
CA ASP A 107 14.48 -5.42 13.58
C ASP A 107 13.61 -6.35 14.43
N GLU A 108 12.83 -5.80 15.36
CA GLU A 108 11.87 -6.54 16.17
C GLU A 108 10.72 -7.16 15.36
N GLU A 109 10.28 -6.49 14.28
CA GLU A 109 9.25 -7.01 13.37
C GLU A 109 9.80 -8.15 12.52
N LYS A 110 11.04 -8.02 12.02
CA LYS A 110 11.77 -9.09 11.30
C LYS A 110 12.04 -10.29 12.23
N ALA A 111 12.53 -10.03 13.43
CA ALA A 111 12.73 -11.07 14.44
C ALA A 111 11.41 -11.75 14.86
N GLY A 112 10.28 -11.06 14.71
CA GLY A 112 8.94 -11.60 14.91
C GLY A 112 8.42 -12.47 13.77
N GLY A 113 9.26 -12.81 12.77
CA GLY A 113 8.92 -13.68 11.64
C GLY A 113 8.24 -12.96 10.47
N LEU A 114 8.43 -11.64 10.34
CA LEU A 114 7.95 -10.89 9.19
C LEU A 114 9.06 -10.69 8.16
N LYS A 115 8.69 -10.76 6.89
CA LYS A 115 9.56 -10.52 5.74
C LYS A 115 9.04 -9.33 4.95
N GLU A 116 9.96 -8.42 4.57
CA GLU A 116 9.66 -7.31 3.67
C GLU A 116 10.20 -7.58 2.26
N THR A 117 9.45 -7.13 1.27
CA THR A 117 9.89 -7.04 -0.12
C THR A 117 9.69 -5.62 -0.60
N VAL A 118 10.76 -4.95 -1.03
CA VAL A 118 10.68 -3.57 -1.52
C VAL A 118 9.94 -3.56 -2.85
N LEU A 119 8.84 -2.83 -2.91
CA LEU A 119 8.01 -2.63 -4.08
C LEU A 119 8.48 -1.41 -4.89
N ALA A 120 8.73 -0.32 -4.19
CA ALA A 120 9.08 0.97 -4.79
C ALA A 120 9.79 1.88 -3.77
N TYR A 121 10.33 2.99 -4.26
CA TYR A 121 10.78 4.12 -3.46
C TYR A 121 9.88 5.33 -3.70
N ASP A 122 9.59 6.07 -2.64
CA ASP A 122 8.71 7.24 -2.66
C ASP A 122 9.33 8.40 -1.90
N GLY A 123 9.21 9.60 -2.44
CA GLY A 123 9.59 10.83 -1.76
C GLY A 123 8.57 11.19 -0.68
N ILE A 124 9.04 11.68 0.46
CA ILE A 124 8.19 12.36 1.44
C ILE A 124 8.28 13.85 1.12
N ALA A 125 7.29 14.38 0.42
CA ALA A 125 7.22 15.79 0.09
C ALA A 125 6.84 16.60 1.32
N ILE A 126 7.57 17.71 1.55
CA ILE A 126 7.19 18.74 2.50
C ILE A 126 6.19 19.65 1.79
N ILE A 127 5.00 19.80 2.33
CA ILE A 127 3.89 20.50 1.69
C ILE A 127 3.40 21.68 2.49
N VAL A 128 3.02 22.73 1.76
CA VAL A 128 2.41 23.95 2.31
C VAL A 128 1.21 24.36 1.46
N HIS A 129 0.43 25.32 1.95
CA HIS A 129 -0.62 25.94 1.15
C HIS A 129 -0.02 26.61 -0.11
N PRO A 130 -0.71 26.62 -1.27
CA PRO A 130 -0.19 27.23 -2.49
C PRO A 130 0.22 28.72 -2.33
N ASP A 131 -0.48 29.48 -1.50
CA ASP A 131 -0.20 30.92 -1.23
C ASP A 131 0.97 31.15 -0.26
N ASN A 132 1.51 30.11 0.36
CA ASN A 132 2.69 30.28 1.22
C ASN A 132 3.89 30.70 0.36
N PRO A 133 4.60 31.82 0.68
CA PRO A 133 5.69 32.32 -0.17
C PRO A 133 6.96 31.46 -0.11
N VAL A 134 7.15 30.62 0.92
CA VAL A 134 8.31 29.75 1.05
C VAL A 134 8.35 28.73 -0.08
N SER A 135 9.50 28.52 -0.71
CA SER A 135 9.69 27.58 -1.82
C SER A 135 10.75 26.52 -1.56
N ASP A 136 11.61 26.73 -0.56
CA ASP A 136 12.70 25.83 -0.20
C ASP A 136 12.95 25.88 1.31
N LEU A 137 13.25 24.73 1.89
CA LEU A 137 13.68 24.59 3.28
C LEU A 137 14.82 23.59 3.37
N SER A 138 15.82 23.86 4.20
CA SER A 138 16.80 22.84 4.54
C SER A 138 16.21 21.78 5.48
N ILE A 139 16.77 20.57 5.49
CA ILE A 139 16.41 19.52 6.46
C ILE A 139 16.54 20.05 7.90
N GLU A 140 17.55 20.87 8.17
CA GLU A 140 17.74 21.50 9.50
C GLU A 140 16.60 22.47 9.84
N GLN A 141 16.16 23.31 8.89
CA GLN A 141 15.02 24.21 9.11
C GLN A 141 13.73 23.45 9.34
N ILE A 142 13.50 22.36 8.56
CA ILE A 142 12.36 21.47 8.75
C ILE A 142 12.38 20.87 10.17
N ALA A 143 13.54 20.38 10.62
CA ALA A 143 13.69 19.83 11.95
C ALA A 143 13.36 20.88 13.03
N LYS A 144 13.90 22.11 12.91
CA LYS A 144 13.65 23.20 13.85
C LYS A 144 12.20 23.65 13.88
N LEU A 145 11.52 23.67 12.73
CA LEU A 145 10.07 23.92 12.66
C LEU A 145 9.31 22.87 13.47
N TYR A 146 9.55 21.59 13.18
CA TYR A 146 8.79 20.51 13.81
C TYR A 146 9.12 20.29 15.28
N THR A 147 10.31 20.69 15.75
CA THR A 147 10.67 20.65 17.19
C THR A 147 10.24 21.91 17.96
N GLY A 148 9.67 22.92 17.26
CA GLY A 148 9.24 24.17 17.89
C GLY A 148 10.37 25.17 18.20
N GLU A 149 11.58 24.95 17.67
CA GLU A 149 12.68 25.91 17.75
C GLU A 149 12.43 27.13 16.85
N ILE A 150 11.77 26.91 15.69
CA ILE A 150 11.23 27.93 14.80
C ILE A 150 9.71 27.82 14.84
N THR A 151 9.03 28.89 15.21
CA THR A 151 7.58 28.93 15.36
C THR A 151 6.90 29.95 14.44
N ASN A 152 7.67 30.75 13.71
CA ASN A 152 7.13 31.78 12.83
C ASN A 152 7.72 31.63 11.42
N TRP A 153 6.88 31.73 10.40
CA TRP A 153 7.27 31.61 9.01
C TRP A 153 8.29 32.67 8.57
N LYS A 154 8.31 33.87 9.16
CA LYS A 154 9.30 34.92 8.82
C LYS A 154 10.74 34.47 9.05
N ASP A 155 10.97 33.56 10.00
CA ASP A 155 12.31 33.09 10.35
C ASP A 155 12.90 32.14 9.27
N VAL A 156 12.06 31.75 8.33
CA VAL A 156 12.42 30.92 7.16
C VAL A 156 12.01 31.55 5.81
N GLY A 157 11.84 32.89 5.81
CA GLY A 157 11.56 33.65 4.58
C GLY A 157 10.10 33.72 4.18
N GLY A 158 9.19 33.33 5.07
CA GLY A 158 7.74 33.42 4.88
C GLY A 158 7.12 34.69 5.46
N SER A 159 5.81 34.71 5.59
CA SER A 159 5.01 35.77 6.19
C SER A 159 5.22 35.84 7.71
N ASP A 160 4.92 36.97 8.35
CA ASP A 160 4.90 37.07 9.82
C ASP A 160 3.62 36.39 10.36
N ALA A 161 3.67 35.06 10.47
CA ALA A 161 2.59 34.22 10.93
C ALA A 161 3.14 33.00 11.69
N GLU A 162 2.37 32.49 12.66
CA GLU A 162 2.72 31.30 13.41
C GLU A 162 2.60 30.04 12.51
N VAL A 163 3.59 29.14 12.59
CA VAL A 163 3.58 27.90 11.81
C VAL A 163 2.64 26.88 12.44
N VAL A 164 1.74 26.32 11.63
CA VAL A 164 0.82 25.26 12.06
C VAL A 164 1.34 23.90 11.59
N LEU A 165 1.83 23.09 12.52
CA LEU A 165 2.45 21.80 12.25
C LEU A 165 1.40 20.70 12.11
N ILE A 166 1.23 20.17 10.90
CA ILE A 166 0.35 19.03 10.60
C ILE A 166 1.20 17.78 10.43
N GLY A 167 0.87 16.75 11.19
CA GLY A 167 1.56 15.47 11.13
C GLY A 167 0.63 14.27 11.04
N ARG A 168 1.22 13.10 11.24
CA ARG A 168 0.54 11.83 11.19
C ARG A 168 0.55 11.17 12.56
N GLU A 169 -0.38 10.24 12.76
CA GLU A 169 -0.45 9.35 13.92
C GLU A 169 0.82 8.50 14.09
N ALA A 170 1.06 8.01 15.30
CA ALA A 170 2.28 7.26 15.65
C ALA A 170 2.48 5.96 14.84
N ALA A 171 1.38 5.33 14.34
CA ALA A 171 1.46 4.13 13.51
C ALA A 171 1.81 4.39 12.03
N SER A 172 1.98 5.67 11.63
CA SER A 172 2.26 6.05 10.26
C SER A 172 3.71 5.77 9.87
N GLY A 173 3.91 4.97 8.82
CA GLY A 173 5.24 4.80 8.23
C GLY A 173 5.81 6.07 7.59
N THR A 174 4.94 7.01 7.17
CA THR A 174 5.39 8.31 6.66
C THR A 174 5.95 9.17 7.80
N ARG A 175 5.31 9.16 8.97
CA ARG A 175 5.85 9.82 10.18
C ARG A 175 7.19 9.21 10.58
N ASP A 176 7.26 7.89 10.68
CA ASP A 176 8.51 7.18 11.02
C ASP A 176 9.65 7.57 10.05
N GLY A 177 9.40 7.57 8.75
CA GLY A 177 10.37 7.97 7.73
C GLY A 177 10.78 9.44 7.84
N PHE A 178 9.81 10.35 7.98
CA PHE A 178 10.03 11.78 8.13
C PHE A 178 10.86 12.09 9.38
N GLU A 179 10.44 11.62 10.55
CA GLU A 179 11.11 11.87 11.81
C GLU A 179 12.53 11.26 11.87
N SER A 180 12.71 10.09 11.22
CA SER A 180 14.03 9.45 11.12
C SER A 180 15.00 10.28 10.28
N ILE A 181 14.55 10.77 9.11
CA ILE A 181 15.40 11.53 8.19
C ILE A 181 15.72 12.91 8.73
N THR A 182 14.77 13.58 9.38
CA THR A 182 14.96 14.90 10.00
C THR A 182 15.63 14.85 11.37
N GLY A 183 15.82 13.64 11.95
CA GLY A 183 16.38 13.48 13.30
C GLY A 183 15.47 13.98 14.42
N THR A 184 14.16 14.03 14.16
CA THR A 184 13.15 14.58 15.08
C THR A 184 12.31 13.53 15.78
N LYS A 185 12.74 12.28 15.79
CA LYS A 185 11.99 11.17 16.36
C LYS A 185 11.55 11.49 17.80
N ASP A 186 10.24 11.35 18.04
CA ASP A 186 9.57 11.61 19.33
C ASP A 186 9.74 13.05 19.86
N LYS A 187 10.14 14.01 19.01
CA LYS A 187 10.36 15.43 19.39
C LYS A 187 9.42 16.39 18.67
N CYS A 188 8.69 15.94 17.66
CA CYS A 188 7.81 16.81 16.90
C CYS A 188 6.64 17.32 17.74
N GLN A 189 6.36 18.63 17.61
CA GLN A 189 5.28 19.33 18.33
C GLN A 189 4.08 19.55 17.40
N TYR A 190 3.46 18.44 16.95
CA TYR A 190 2.32 18.53 16.06
C TYR A 190 1.15 19.29 16.69
N ARG A 191 0.62 20.27 15.97
CA ARG A 191 -0.67 20.93 16.31
C ARG A 191 -1.83 20.00 16.04
N GLN A 192 -1.70 19.13 15.02
CA GLN A 192 -2.71 18.17 14.62
C GLN A 192 -2.05 16.89 14.10
N GLU A 193 -2.49 15.75 14.58
CA GLU A 193 -2.10 14.42 14.09
C GLU A 193 -3.27 13.78 13.35
N LEU A 194 -3.05 13.36 12.10
CA LEU A 194 -4.08 12.84 11.20
C LEU A 194 -3.81 11.40 10.81
N THR A 195 -4.86 10.65 10.50
CA THR A 195 -4.81 9.20 10.29
C THR A 195 -4.51 8.78 8.86
N SER A 196 -4.62 9.70 7.89
CA SER A 196 -4.34 9.38 6.49
C SER A 196 -3.47 10.44 5.79
N THR A 197 -2.83 10.03 4.70
CA THR A 197 -2.10 10.93 3.80
C THR A 197 -3.03 11.97 3.17
N GLY A 198 -4.24 11.56 2.80
CA GLY A 198 -5.24 12.45 2.21
C GLY A 198 -5.71 13.54 3.18
N ASP A 199 -5.86 13.22 4.47
CA ASP A 199 -6.28 14.17 5.49
C ASP A 199 -5.20 15.24 5.70
N VAL A 200 -3.90 14.86 5.71
CA VAL A 200 -2.79 15.84 5.79
C VAL A 200 -2.83 16.81 4.61
N ILE A 201 -2.98 16.29 3.39
CA ILE A 201 -3.08 17.14 2.18
C ILE A 201 -4.27 18.09 2.30
N THR A 202 -5.42 17.59 2.75
CA THR A 202 -6.63 18.41 2.94
C THR A 202 -6.43 19.48 4.00
N ALA A 203 -5.87 19.14 5.16
CA ALA A 203 -5.64 20.11 6.24
C ALA A 203 -4.66 21.22 5.82
N VAL A 204 -3.58 20.87 5.10
CA VAL A 204 -2.63 21.85 4.58
C VAL A 204 -3.24 22.73 3.50
N SER A 205 -4.07 22.18 2.62
CA SER A 205 -4.75 22.94 1.55
C SER A 205 -5.78 23.95 2.05
N GLN A 206 -6.21 23.82 3.31
CA GLN A 206 -7.20 24.71 3.92
C GLN A 206 -6.62 25.73 4.88
N ASN A 207 -5.32 25.69 5.14
CA ASN A 207 -4.66 26.58 6.10
C ASN A 207 -3.37 27.19 5.50
N PRO A 208 -3.35 28.49 5.18
CA PRO A 208 -2.19 29.18 4.62
C PRO A 208 -0.92 29.09 5.48
N ASP A 209 -1.08 28.91 6.80
CA ASP A 209 0.03 28.89 7.76
C ASP A 209 0.48 27.45 8.08
N ALA A 210 -0.14 26.44 7.45
CA ALA A 210 0.18 25.04 7.70
C ALA A 210 1.41 24.56 6.92
N ILE A 211 2.17 23.70 7.57
CA ILE A 211 3.17 22.82 6.97
C ILE A 211 2.81 21.37 7.31
N GLY A 212 2.96 20.48 6.33
CA GLY A 212 2.76 19.05 6.48
C GLY A 212 3.77 18.25 5.67
N TYR A 213 3.63 16.93 5.72
CA TYR A 213 4.40 16.03 4.87
C TYR A 213 3.50 14.91 4.36
N ALA A 214 3.72 14.51 3.12
CA ALA A 214 2.92 13.50 2.45
C ALA A 214 3.76 12.71 1.43
N SER A 215 3.27 11.54 1.03
CA SER A 215 3.84 10.80 -0.11
C SER A 215 3.83 11.66 -1.36
N LEU A 216 4.97 11.74 -2.05
CA LEU A 216 5.09 12.46 -3.32
C LEU A 216 4.09 11.93 -4.35
N ALA A 217 3.89 10.61 -4.40
CA ALA A 217 2.90 9.96 -5.26
C ALA A 217 1.46 10.45 -5.02
N SER A 218 1.14 10.96 -3.82
CA SER A 218 -0.21 11.42 -3.44
C SER A 218 -0.44 12.91 -3.64
N ILE A 219 0.59 13.70 -3.99
CA ILE A 219 0.48 15.16 -4.12
C ILE A 219 -0.54 15.54 -5.21
N LYS A 220 -1.29 16.60 -4.94
CA LYS A 220 -2.27 17.22 -5.81
C LYS A 220 -2.00 18.71 -5.91
N ASP A 221 -2.54 19.37 -6.92
CA ASP A 221 -2.40 20.81 -7.18
C ASP A 221 -3.00 21.70 -6.05
N THR A 222 -3.70 21.09 -5.10
CA THR A 222 -4.27 21.78 -3.93
C THR A 222 -3.24 22.16 -2.87
N VAL A 223 -2.02 21.65 -2.96
CA VAL A 223 -0.89 21.97 -2.07
C VAL A 223 0.37 22.22 -2.89
N LYS A 224 1.31 22.98 -2.33
CA LYS A 224 2.62 23.20 -2.91
C LYS A 224 3.67 22.34 -2.21
N ALA A 225 4.40 21.52 -2.96
CA ALA A 225 5.57 20.82 -2.46
C ALA A 225 6.79 21.76 -2.48
N LEU A 226 7.51 21.81 -1.37
CA LEU A 226 8.73 22.60 -1.24
C LEU A 226 9.94 21.83 -1.76
N ASN A 227 10.93 22.57 -2.26
CA ASN A 227 12.28 22.04 -2.39
C ASN A 227 12.84 21.71 -1.00
N VAL A 228 13.73 20.76 -0.92
CA VAL A 228 14.49 20.45 0.30
C VAL A 228 15.97 20.48 -0.03
N ASP A 229 16.73 21.33 0.68
CA ASP A 229 18.15 21.59 0.40
C ASP A 229 18.41 21.96 -1.08
N GLY A 230 17.50 22.75 -1.68
CA GLY A 230 17.56 23.16 -3.09
C GLY A 230 17.13 22.08 -4.09
N VAL A 231 16.71 20.89 -3.65
CA VAL A 231 16.30 19.78 -4.52
C VAL A 231 14.79 19.70 -4.61
N THR A 232 14.26 19.76 -5.83
CA THR A 232 12.82 19.60 -6.07
C THR A 232 12.40 18.16 -5.88
N PRO A 233 11.35 17.86 -5.08
CA PRO A 233 10.80 16.52 -4.96
C PRO A 233 10.17 16.08 -6.29
N SER A 234 10.72 15.04 -6.89
CA SER A 234 10.25 14.44 -8.13
C SER A 234 10.64 12.97 -8.22
N GLU A 235 9.97 12.21 -9.08
CA GLU A 235 10.36 10.84 -9.36
C GLU A 235 11.84 10.74 -9.78
N ALA A 236 12.31 11.66 -10.62
CA ALA A 236 13.70 11.68 -11.08
C ALA A 236 14.69 11.88 -9.93
N THR A 237 14.43 12.83 -9.02
CA THR A 237 15.32 13.14 -7.88
C THR A 237 15.23 12.11 -6.75
N VAL A 238 14.12 11.38 -6.64
CA VAL A 238 14.01 10.19 -5.78
C VAL A 238 14.83 9.06 -6.39
N LYS A 239 14.72 8.82 -7.70
CA LYS A 239 15.41 7.75 -8.41
C LYS A 239 16.93 7.90 -8.38
N ASP A 240 17.45 9.10 -8.59
CA ASP A 240 18.89 9.35 -8.57
C ASP A 240 19.46 9.56 -7.15
N GLY A 241 18.59 9.59 -6.13
CA GLY A 241 18.93 9.74 -4.71
C GLY A 241 19.35 11.15 -4.32
N SER A 242 19.17 12.17 -5.17
CA SER A 242 19.43 13.58 -4.84
C SER A 242 18.41 14.12 -3.83
N TYR A 243 17.12 13.73 -3.94
CA TYR A 243 16.12 14.05 -2.94
C TYR A 243 16.27 13.13 -1.73
N LYS A 244 16.71 13.68 -0.60
CA LYS A 244 17.09 12.89 0.59
C LYS A 244 15.90 12.42 1.42
N VAL A 245 14.75 13.11 1.34
CA VAL A 245 13.56 12.77 2.14
C VAL A 245 12.74 11.71 1.40
N GLN A 246 13.26 10.49 1.37
CA GLN A 246 12.68 9.35 0.67
C GLN A 246 12.69 8.08 1.51
N ARG A 247 11.86 7.11 1.16
CA ARG A 247 11.66 5.87 1.92
C ARG A 247 11.17 4.74 1.02
N PRO A 248 11.31 3.47 1.41
CA PRO A 248 10.73 2.36 0.68
C PRO A 248 9.21 2.24 0.90
N PHE A 249 8.50 1.79 -0.13
CA PHE A 249 7.23 1.10 -0.04
C PHE A 249 7.50 -0.39 -0.03
N VAL A 250 7.01 -1.11 0.97
CA VAL A 250 7.26 -2.53 1.11
C VAL A 250 5.98 -3.34 1.23
N LEU A 251 6.00 -4.51 0.61
CA LEU A 251 5.03 -5.58 0.86
C LEU A 251 5.56 -6.42 2.01
N VAL A 252 4.69 -6.71 2.98
CA VAL A 252 5.04 -7.47 4.18
C VAL A 252 4.29 -8.79 4.17
N THR A 253 5.01 -9.88 4.41
CA THR A 253 4.46 -11.24 4.51
C THR A 253 5.01 -11.94 5.76
N VAL A 254 4.41 -13.05 6.17
CA VAL A 254 4.93 -13.88 7.26
C VAL A 254 5.95 -14.87 6.68
N GLU A 255 7.15 -14.92 7.26
CA GLU A 255 8.20 -15.81 6.83
C GLU A 255 7.77 -17.29 6.97
N GLY A 256 8.02 -18.07 5.93
CA GLY A 256 7.66 -19.50 5.92
C GLY A 256 6.16 -19.79 5.75
N LYS A 257 5.29 -18.78 5.73
CA LYS A 257 3.85 -18.96 5.45
C LYS A 257 3.59 -18.88 3.95
N THR A 258 2.96 -19.91 3.40
CA THR A 258 2.52 -19.91 2.01
C THR A 258 1.30 -19.00 1.85
N LEU A 259 1.35 -18.08 0.89
CA LEU A 259 0.20 -17.29 0.47
C LEU A 259 -0.82 -18.17 -0.27
N SER A 260 -2.09 -17.74 -0.30
CA SER A 260 -3.07 -18.36 -1.19
C SER A 260 -2.63 -18.21 -2.65
N PRO A 261 -3.06 -19.08 -3.59
CA PRO A 261 -2.70 -18.94 -4.99
C PRO A 261 -3.00 -17.54 -5.57
N ALA A 262 -4.13 -16.94 -5.19
CA ALA A 262 -4.50 -15.60 -5.62
C ALA A 262 -3.54 -14.52 -5.03
N ALA A 263 -3.23 -14.62 -3.73
CA ALA A 263 -2.34 -13.66 -3.07
C ALA A 263 -0.89 -13.78 -3.58
N GLN A 264 -0.41 -15.02 -3.84
CA GLN A 264 0.91 -15.23 -4.41
C GLN A 264 1.00 -14.66 -5.83
N SER A 265 0.01 -14.93 -6.66
CA SER A 265 -0.02 -14.43 -8.04
C SER A 265 -0.07 -12.90 -8.09
N PHE A 266 -0.85 -12.25 -7.22
CA PHE A 266 -0.85 -10.79 -7.12
C PHE A 266 0.50 -10.24 -6.60
N PHE A 267 1.10 -10.90 -5.60
CA PHE A 267 2.41 -10.54 -5.07
C PHE A 267 3.50 -10.61 -6.15
N ASP A 268 3.53 -11.71 -6.91
CA ASP A 268 4.50 -11.93 -8.00
C ASP A 268 4.31 -10.88 -9.11
N TYR A 269 3.05 -10.60 -9.48
CA TYR A 269 2.74 -9.53 -10.42
C TYR A 269 3.21 -8.17 -9.92
N ALA A 270 2.87 -7.79 -8.69
CA ALA A 270 3.21 -6.49 -8.12
C ALA A 270 4.73 -6.27 -8.05
N THR A 271 5.50 -7.34 -7.83
CA THR A 271 6.97 -7.30 -7.74
C THR A 271 7.69 -7.59 -9.07
N SER A 272 6.95 -7.83 -10.15
CA SER A 272 7.50 -8.09 -11.49
C SER A 272 7.96 -6.82 -12.21
N SER A 273 8.77 -6.98 -13.24
CA SER A 273 9.16 -5.86 -14.12
C SER A 273 7.97 -5.27 -14.91
N GLU A 274 6.90 -6.03 -15.12
CA GLU A 274 5.69 -5.56 -15.78
C GLU A 274 4.99 -4.47 -14.97
N ALA A 275 5.02 -4.59 -13.63
CA ALA A 275 4.45 -3.62 -12.71
C ALA A 275 5.20 -2.28 -12.70
N ALA A 276 6.48 -2.25 -13.10
CA ALA A 276 7.34 -1.06 -12.98
C ALA A 276 6.73 0.17 -13.67
N SER A 277 6.17 0.01 -14.87
CA SER A 277 5.55 1.11 -15.61
C SER A 277 4.27 1.64 -14.94
N ILE A 278 3.55 0.79 -14.23
CA ILE A 278 2.32 1.15 -13.50
C ILE A 278 2.70 1.90 -12.23
N ILE A 279 3.71 1.42 -11.50
CA ILE A 279 4.26 2.07 -10.31
C ILE A 279 4.75 3.49 -10.64
N ALA A 280 5.51 3.63 -11.74
CA ALA A 280 6.00 4.93 -12.20
C ALA A 280 4.84 5.88 -12.56
N LYS A 281 3.84 5.43 -13.29
CA LYS A 281 2.64 6.24 -13.59
C LYS A 281 1.86 6.63 -12.34
N ALA A 282 1.93 5.85 -11.28
CA ALA A 282 1.35 6.17 -9.98
C ALA A 282 2.21 7.16 -9.16
N GLY A 283 3.41 7.56 -9.65
CA GLY A 283 4.26 8.59 -9.06
C GLY A 283 5.30 8.07 -8.06
N ALA A 284 5.63 6.77 -8.10
CA ALA A 284 6.69 6.16 -7.30
C ALA A 284 7.76 5.52 -8.18
N VAL A 285 8.96 5.32 -7.64
CA VAL A 285 10.08 4.69 -8.35
C VAL A 285 10.08 3.20 -8.09
N ALA A 286 9.82 2.37 -9.09
CA ALA A 286 9.86 0.92 -8.94
C ALA A 286 11.23 0.44 -8.45
N ALA A 287 11.24 -0.61 -7.62
CA ALA A 287 12.48 -1.17 -7.05
C ALA A 287 13.22 -2.13 -8.00
N ASN A 288 12.54 -2.63 -9.04
CA ASN A 288 13.00 -3.62 -10.04
C ASN A 288 13.10 -3.01 -11.44
#